data_3a7d7adbbb28fd119003bb2455c22653
#
_entry.id   3a7d7adbbb28fd119003bb2455c22653
#
_cell.length_a   1.000
_cell.length_b   1.000
_cell.length_c   1.000
_cell.angle_alpha   90.00
_cell.angle_beta   90.00
_cell.angle_gamma   90.00
#
_symmetry.space_group_name_H-M   'P 1'
#
loop_
_entity.id
_entity.type
_entity.pdbx_description
1 polymer ?
#
loop_
_entity_poly.entity_id
_entity_poly.type
_entity_poly.pdbx_seq_one_letter_code
_entity_poly.pdbx_strand_id
1 'polypeptide(L)'
;AQPGGAALIRRAFAEPGVDAVFGSYDDDPGGTYWFSRYKNLLHRYHHQAARREVRTFWAGCGAVRATAFRKVAGFDVETYRKPSIEDIELGYRITRAGGRILVEPDLLGKHLKVWTLRNAIHTDIYRRALPWARLMITREGLGDELNTGWPERARALVALMLLLSLPALLIWPQIWPVTLLLALAAVLGNWDLARFFYRNGGLAFAAGSLLYHQLYYVYSASVYVWCLFEFHVLGRSDRLHVR
;
A
#
# COMPACT_ATOMS: atom_id res chain seq x y z
N ALA A 1 -16.95 8.47 8.16
CA ALA A 1 -17.58 7.93 6.94
C ALA A 1 -18.59 8.95 6.42
N GLN A 2 -18.77 8.98 5.12
CA GLN A 2 -19.79 9.81 4.47
C GLN A 2 -21.22 9.30 4.77
N PRO A 3 -22.26 10.13 4.61
CA PRO A 3 -23.66 9.70 4.73
C PRO A 3 -23.94 8.50 3.81
N GLY A 4 -24.72 7.53 4.28
CA GLY A 4 -25.01 6.30 3.53
C GLY A 4 -24.03 5.14 3.78
N GLY A 5 -22.88 5.35 4.38
CA GLY A 5 -21.86 4.30 4.63
C GLY A 5 -22.41 3.09 5.40
N ALA A 6 -23.31 3.31 6.38
CA ALA A 6 -23.95 2.21 7.10
C ALA A 6 -24.84 1.33 6.22
N ALA A 7 -25.46 1.90 5.18
CA ALA A 7 -26.27 1.13 4.21
C ALA A 7 -25.37 0.26 3.32
N LEU A 8 -24.23 0.79 2.87
CA LEU A 8 -23.23 0.05 2.10
C LEU A 8 -22.68 -1.13 2.90
N ILE A 9 -22.32 -0.91 4.16
CA ILE A 9 -21.85 -1.97 5.07
C ILE A 9 -22.93 -3.06 5.25
N ARG A 10 -24.19 -2.68 5.49
CA ARG A 10 -25.29 -3.66 5.60
C ARG A 10 -25.47 -4.46 4.33
N ARG A 11 -25.40 -3.80 3.16
CA ARG A 11 -25.48 -4.47 1.84
C ARG A 11 -24.36 -5.48 1.67
N ALA A 12 -23.13 -5.11 1.96
CA ALA A 12 -21.98 -6.01 1.88
C ALA A 12 -22.16 -7.23 2.79
N PHE A 13 -22.61 -7.03 4.02
CA PHE A 13 -22.86 -8.13 4.96
C PHE A 13 -24.09 -8.97 4.63
N ALA A 14 -24.96 -8.57 3.71
CA ALA A 14 -26.03 -9.42 3.20
C ALA A 14 -25.52 -10.50 2.23
N GLU A 15 -24.32 -10.34 1.67
CA GLU A 15 -23.69 -11.36 0.84
C GLU A 15 -23.22 -12.55 1.69
N PRO A 16 -23.45 -13.80 1.25
CA PRO A 16 -23.05 -14.99 2.00
C PRO A 16 -21.53 -15.05 2.25
N GLY A 17 -21.13 -15.38 3.48
CA GLY A 17 -19.74 -15.59 3.87
C GLY A 17 -18.91 -14.30 4.00
N VAL A 18 -19.51 -13.12 3.83
CA VAL A 18 -18.81 -11.85 4.03
C VAL A 18 -18.68 -11.56 5.52
N ASP A 19 -17.45 -11.52 6.00
CA ASP A 19 -17.08 -11.30 7.39
C ASP A 19 -16.44 -9.93 7.64
N ALA A 20 -15.89 -9.29 6.59
CA ALA A 20 -15.38 -7.95 6.69
C ALA A 20 -15.63 -7.16 5.39
N VAL A 21 -15.73 -5.84 5.51
CA VAL A 21 -15.81 -4.91 4.40
C VAL A 21 -15.01 -3.67 4.76
N PHE A 22 -14.25 -3.14 3.81
CA PHE A 22 -13.64 -1.83 3.97
C PHE A 22 -13.82 -0.99 2.71
N GLY A 23 -13.71 0.31 2.89
CA GLY A 23 -13.91 1.29 1.85
C GLY A 23 -12.63 1.95 1.39
N SER A 24 -12.78 3.16 0.93
CA SER A 24 -11.71 4.01 0.44
C SER A 24 -11.71 5.36 1.16
N TYR A 25 -10.67 6.15 0.90
CA TYR A 25 -10.69 7.55 1.27
C TYR A 25 -11.36 8.39 0.16
N ASP A 26 -11.94 9.54 0.57
CA ASP A 26 -12.43 10.53 -0.39
C ASP A 26 -11.26 11.30 -1.04
N ASP A 27 -11.57 12.26 -1.91
CA ASP A 27 -10.59 13.08 -2.63
C ASP A 27 -10.30 14.42 -1.94
N ASP A 28 -10.91 14.66 -0.78
CA ASP A 28 -10.72 15.85 0.06
C ASP A 28 -9.94 15.52 1.35
N PRO A 29 -8.63 15.28 1.29
CA PRO A 29 -7.83 14.94 2.46
C PRO A 29 -7.68 16.14 3.41
N GLY A 30 -7.51 15.85 4.71
CA GLY A 30 -7.33 16.87 5.75
C GLY A 30 -6.08 17.74 5.60
N GLY A 31 -5.04 17.26 4.92
CA GLY A 31 -3.82 18.02 4.64
C GLY A 31 -3.77 18.55 3.23
N THR A 32 -3.68 19.87 3.06
CA THR A 32 -3.81 20.55 1.77
C THR A 32 -2.51 20.74 1.00
N TYR A 33 -1.33 20.70 1.67
CA TYR A 33 -0.07 20.88 0.96
C TYR A 33 0.30 19.64 0.12
N TRP A 34 1.10 19.86 -0.92
CA TRP A 34 1.38 18.92 -1.99
C TRP A 34 1.65 17.48 -1.52
N PHE A 35 2.60 17.31 -0.59
CA PHE A 35 3.05 15.99 -0.18
C PHE A 35 1.98 15.21 0.60
N SER A 36 1.24 15.89 1.47
CA SER A 36 0.14 15.26 2.22
C SER A 36 -1.01 14.84 1.29
N ARG A 37 -1.34 15.68 0.29
CA ARG A 37 -2.32 15.33 -0.74
C ARG A 37 -1.86 14.13 -1.56
N TYR A 38 -0.60 14.13 -2.03
CA TYR A 38 -0.03 12.96 -2.73
C TYR A 38 -0.22 11.67 -1.93
N LYS A 39 0.19 11.66 -0.66
CA LYS A 39 0.16 10.45 0.17
C LYS A 39 -1.26 9.96 0.44
N ASN A 40 -2.20 10.87 0.70
CA ASN A 40 -3.60 10.52 0.92
C ASN A 40 -4.29 10.03 -0.37
N LEU A 41 -4.05 10.69 -1.49
CA LEU A 41 -4.58 10.31 -2.80
C LEU A 41 -3.99 8.98 -3.29
N LEU A 42 -2.72 8.67 -2.97
CA LEU A 42 -2.14 7.37 -3.27
C LEU A 42 -2.89 6.22 -2.56
N HIS A 43 -3.24 6.39 -1.29
CA HIS A 43 -4.06 5.41 -0.58
C HIS A 43 -5.44 5.25 -1.23
N ARG A 44 -6.10 6.37 -1.57
CA ARG A 44 -7.36 6.34 -2.32
C ARG A 44 -7.21 5.57 -3.62
N TYR A 45 -6.17 5.86 -4.42
CA TYR A 45 -5.93 5.18 -5.69
C TYR A 45 -5.88 3.66 -5.54
N HIS A 46 -5.08 3.15 -4.60
CA HIS A 46 -4.96 1.71 -4.39
C HIS A 46 -6.27 1.06 -3.94
N HIS A 47 -7.05 1.71 -3.08
CA HIS A 47 -8.35 1.18 -2.65
C HIS A 47 -9.38 1.21 -3.78
N GLN A 48 -9.40 2.27 -4.61
CA GLN A 48 -10.33 2.38 -5.74
C GLN A 48 -9.99 1.41 -6.88
N ALA A 49 -8.70 1.07 -7.05
CA ALA A 49 -8.22 0.13 -8.05
C ALA A 49 -8.19 -1.32 -7.57
N ALA A 50 -8.50 -1.58 -6.30
CA ALA A 50 -8.47 -2.92 -5.74
C ALA A 50 -9.53 -3.85 -6.36
N ARG A 51 -9.25 -5.16 -6.36
CA ARG A 51 -10.29 -6.17 -6.64
C ARG A 51 -11.37 -6.08 -5.57
N ARG A 52 -12.62 -6.47 -5.93
CA ARG A 52 -13.74 -6.44 -4.98
C ARG A 52 -13.52 -7.37 -3.78
N GLU A 53 -12.90 -8.51 -3.96
CA GLU A 53 -12.57 -9.46 -2.91
C GLU A 53 -11.06 -9.56 -2.72
N VAL A 54 -10.61 -9.43 -1.48
CA VAL A 54 -9.21 -9.39 -1.08
C VAL A 54 -8.96 -10.21 0.19
N ARG A 55 -7.70 -10.48 0.50
CA ARG A 55 -7.29 -11.19 1.72
C ARG A 55 -6.89 -10.27 2.87
N THR A 56 -6.65 -9.01 2.58
CA THR A 56 -6.25 -8.00 3.57
C THR A 56 -7.46 -7.20 4.04
N PHE A 57 -7.38 -6.65 5.24
CA PHE A 57 -8.38 -5.72 5.76
C PHE A 57 -7.73 -4.36 6.02
N TRP A 58 -8.50 -3.29 5.87
CA TRP A 58 -8.04 -1.94 6.13
C TRP A 58 -8.98 -1.25 7.12
N ALA A 59 -8.50 -1.05 8.36
CA ALA A 59 -9.33 -0.55 9.45
C ALA A 59 -9.66 0.96 9.38
N GLY A 60 -9.02 1.71 8.48
CA GLY A 60 -9.24 3.17 8.38
C GLY A 60 -10.67 3.58 8.02
N CYS A 61 -11.39 2.76 7.25
CA CYS A 61 -12.80 2.92 6.96
C CYS A 61 -13.40 1.54 6.65
N GLY A 62 -13.75 0.76 7.69
CA GLY A 62 -14.23 -0.60 7.49
C GLY A 62 -15.06 -1.12 8.66
N ALA A 63 -15.61 -2.32 8.47
CA ALA A 63 -16.36 -3.05 9.47
C ALA A 63 -16.04 -4.55 9.40
N VAL A 64 -16.01 -5.22 10.55
CA VAL A 64 -15.82 -6.66 10.69
C VAL A 64 -16.99 -7.22 11.50
N ARG A 65 -17.51 -8.39 11.13
CA ARG A 65 -18.50 -9.10 11.97
C ARG A 65 -17.89 -9.41 13.33
N ALA A 66 -18.60 -9.08 14.40
CA ALA A 66 -18.11 -9.33 15.76
C ALA A 66 -17.83 -10.82 16.02
N THR A 67 -18.59 -11.73 15.39
CA THR A 67 -18.36 -13.17 15.45
C THR A 67 -17.05 -13.57 14.79
N ALA A 68 -16.76 -13.09 13.58
CA ALA A 68 -15.52 -13.33 12.86
C ALA A 68 -14.32 -12.73 13.62
N PHE A 69 -14.44 -11.50 14.11
CA PHE A 69 -13.40 -10.84 14.90
C PHE A 69 -13.03 -11.65 16.14
N ARG A 70 -14.04 -12.12 16.91
CA ARG A 70 -13.80 -12.96 18.08
C ARG A 70 -13.24 -14.34 17.72
N LYS A 71 -13.72 -14.95 16.61
CA LYS A 71 -13.23 -16.26 16.15
C LYS A 71 -11.73 -16.25 15.88
N VAL A 72 -11.18 -15.13 15.42
CA VAL A 72 -9.74 -14.98 15.14
C VAL A 72 -8.99 -14.26 16.27
N ALA A 73 -9.58 -14.10 17.45
CA ALA A 73 -9.00 -13.46 18.64
C ALA A 73 -8.64 -11.96 18.46
N GLY A 74 -9.30 -11.24 17.54
CA GLY A 74 -9.11 -9.80 17.35
C GLY A 74 -7.74 -9.40 16.79
N PHE A 75 -7.27 -8.20 17.13
CA PHE A 75 -5.94 -7.73 16.73
C PHE A 75 -4.84 -8.41 17.55
N ASP A 76 -3.72 -8.76 16.91
CA ASP A 76 -2.52 -9.27 17.57
C ASP A 76 -1.72 -8.11 18.20
N VAL A 77 -2.10 -7.73 19.41
CA VAL A 77 -1.49 -6.62 20.16
C VAL A 77 -0.10 -6.96 20.72
N GLU A 78 0.25 -8.24 20.81
CA GLU A 78 1.56 -8.66 21.27
C GLU A 78 2.63 -8.46 20.19
N THR A 79 2.29 -8.79 18.93
CA THR A 79 3.17 -8.58 17.79
C THR A 79 3.19 -7.12 17.36
N TYR A 80 2.02 -6.47 17.30
CA TYR A 80 1.86 -5.09 16.82
C TYR A 80 1.56 -4.13 17.96
N ARG A 81 2.54 -3.90 18.84
CA ARG A 81 2.39 -2.99 20.00
C ARG A 81 2.21 -1.53 19.63
N LYS A 82 2.47 -1.15 18.41
CA LYS A 82 2.27 0.19 17.84
C LYS A 82 1.51 0.08 16.53
N PRO A 83 0.69 1.08 16.15
CA PRO A 83 -0.04 1.07 14.89
C PRO A 83 0.87 0.77 13.70
N SER A 84 0.56 -0.27 12.93
CA SER A 84 1.39 -0.84 11.88
C SER A 84 0.54 -1.47 10.79
N ILE A 85 0.55 -2.80 10.68
CA ILE A 85 -0.20 -3.63 9.74
C ILE A 85 -1.11 -4.63 10.46
N GLU A 86 -1.49 -4.33 11.70
CA GLU A 86 -2.35 -5.18 12.52
C GLU A 86 -3.69 -5.50 11.86
N ASP A 87 -4.19 -4.58 11.05
CA ASP A 87 -5.41 -4.72 10.28
C ASP A 87 -5.20 -5.63 9.05
N ILE A 88 -4.10 -5.50 8.34
CA ILE A 88 -3.72 -6.37 7.23
C ILE A 88 -3.56 -7.81 7.73
N GLU A 89 -2.88 -8.00 8.84
CA GLU A 89 -2.66 -9.32 9.47
C GLU A 89 -4.00 -9.93 9.93
N LEU A 90 -4.88 -9.13 10.53
CA LEU A 90 -6.24 -9.54 10.87
C LEU A 90 -7.00 -10.05 9.65
N GLY A 91 -6.88 -9.35 8.51
CA GLY A 91 -7.49 -9.76 7.25
C GLY A 91 -7.03 -11.15 6.82
N TYR A 92 -5.76 -11.43 6.87
CA TYR A 92 -5.22 -12.77 6.56
C TYR A 92 -5.76 -13.86 7.51
N ARG A 93 -5.92 -13.56 8.81
CA ARG A 93 -6.52 -14.52 9.74
C ARG A 93 -8.01 -14.77 9.45
N ILE A 94 -8.76 -13.75 9.13
CA ILE A 94 -10.18 -13.86 8.74
C ILE A 94 -10.31 -14.76 7.51
N THR A 95 -9.54 -14.51 6.46
CA THR A 95 -9.61 -15.30 5.21
C THR A 95 -9.14 -16.74 5.39
N ARG A 96 -8.11 -16.97 6.19
CA ARG A 96 -7.69 -18.35 6.56
C ARG A 96 -8.75 -19.10 7.35
N ALA A 97 -9.56 -18.39 8.14
CA ALA A 97 -10.69 -18.99 8.87
C ALA A 97 -11.92 -19.22 7.99
N GLY A 98 -11.85 -18.97 6.67
CA GLY A 98 -12.90 -19.15 5.68
C GLY A 98 -13.81 -17.95 5.46
N GLY A 99 -13.50 -16.80 6.08
CA GLY A 99 -14.25 -15.55 5.88
C GLY A 99 -13.85 -14.83 4.60
N ARG A 100 -14.78 -14.01 4.07
CA ARG A 100 -14.58 -13.19 2.88
C ARG A 100 -14.46 -11.72 3.28
N ILE A 101 -13.57 -10.99 2.60
CA ILE A 101 -13.35 -9.56 2.81
C ILE A 101 -13.64 -8.83 1.50
N LEU A 102 -14.56 -7.86 1.54
CA LEU A 102 -14.92 -7.06 0.38
C LEU A 102 -14.32 -5.66 0.47
N VAL A 103 -13.91 -5.14 -0.69
CA VAL A 103 -13.66 -3.72 -0.91
C VAL A 103 -14.94 -3.09 -1.45
N GLU A 104 -15.41 -2.03 -0.78
CA GLU A 104 -16.56 -1.23 -1.20
C GLU A 104 -16.08 0.18 -1.54
N PRO A 105 -15.75 0.48 -2.82
CA PRO A 105 -15.16 1.73 -3.22
C PRO A 105 -15.99 2.99 -2.89
N ASP A 106 -17.32 2.83 -2.80
CA ASP A 106 -18.25 3.91 -2.47
C ASP A 106 -18.37 4.15 -0.96
N LEU A 107 -17.83 3.26 -0.13
CA LEU A 107 -17.72 3.48 1.31
C LEU A 107 -16.56 4.43 1.59
N LEU A 108 -16.85 5.73 1.56
CA LEU A 108 -15.81 6.76 1.65
C LEU A 108 -15.65 7.32 3.07
N GLY A 109 -14.41 7.57 3.43
CA GLY A 109 -14.03 8.25 4.66
C GLY A 109 -13.02 9.37 4.39
N LYS A 110 -13.15 10.51 5.09
CA LYS A 110 -12.15 11.59 5.01
C LYS A 110 -10.90 11.20 5.80
N HIS A 111 -9.74 11.22 5.14
CA HIS A 111 -8.47 10.96 5.81
C HIS A 111 -7.90 12.24 6.39
N LEU A 112 -7.96 12.35 7.71
CA LEU A 112 -7.56 13.57 8.45
C LEU A 112 -6.04 13.65 8.69
N LYS A 113 -5.29 12.57 8.45
CA LYS A 113 -3.85 12.54 8.72
C LYS A 113 -3.09 13.49 7.80
N VAL A 114 -2.30 14.36 8.42
CA VAL A 114 -1.37 15.24 7.72
C VAL A 114 -0.01 14.56 7.63
N TRP A 115 0.49 14.40 6.40
CA TRP A 115 1.74 13.73 6.12
C TRP A 115 2.87 14.73 5.88
N THR A 116 3.94 14.64 6.64
CA THR A 116 5.24 15.25 6.30
C THR A 116 6.11 14.20 5.63
N LEU A 117 7.13 14.62 4.88
CA LEU A 117 8.08 13.71 4.24
C LEU A 117 8.70 12.76 5.27
N ARG A 118 9.16 13.29 6.40
CA ARG A 118 9.79 12.51 7.48
C ARG A 118 8.86 11.45 8.05
N ASN A 119 7.62 11.84 8.43
CA ASN A 119 6.71 10.90 9.05
C ASN A 119 6.18 9.86 8.05
N ALA A 120 6.08 10.22 6.76
CA ALA A 120 5.67 9.29 5.72
C ALA A 120 6.75 8.24 5.46
N ILE A 121 8.00 8.63 5.20
CA ILE A 121 9.11 7.68 5.00
C ILE A 121 9.27 6.76 6.21
N HIS A 122 9.24 7.33 7.43
CA HIS A 122 9.30 6.53 8.65
C HIS A 122 8.14 5.52 8.74
N THR A 123 6.90 5.97 8.46
CA THR A 123 5.72 5.08 8.47
C THR A 123 5.81 4.02 7.38
N ASP A 124 6.20 4.40 6.16
CA ASP A 124 6.30 3.48 5.03
C ASP A 124 7.34 2.39 5.28
N ILE A 125 8.50 2.74 5.82
CA ILE A 125 9.56 1.77 6.10
C ILE A 125 9.24 0.96 7.35
N TYR A 126 9.09 1.59 8.50
CA TYR A 126 9.08 0.90 9.79
C TYR A 126 7.71 0.41 10.24
N ARG A 127 6.61 1.03 9.73
CA ARG A 127 5.24 0.66 10.13
C ARG A 127 4.49 -0.11 9.06
N ARG A 128 5.03 -0.18 7.82
CA ARG A 128 4.38 -0.86 6.70
C ARG A 128 5.31 -1.84 5.99
N ALA A 129 6.31 -1.36 5.25
CA ALA A 129 7.13 -2.22 4.41
C ALA A 129 7.86 -3.31 5.21
N LEU A 130 8.51 -2.95 6.32
CA LEU A 130 9.28 -3.90 7.14
C LEU A 130 8.39 -4.99 7.77
N PRO A 131 7.33 -4.66 8.55
CA PRO A 131 6.48 -5.69 9.13
C PRO A 131 5.70 -6.49 8.07
N TRP A 132 5.26 -5.86 6.99
CA TRP A 132 4.54 -6.57 5.93
C TRP A 132 5.47 -7.50 5.13
N ALA A 133 6.68 -7.06 4.78
CA ALA A 133 7.67 -7.92 4.13
C ALA A 133 7.98 -9.16 4.99
N ARG A 134 8.18 -8.97 6.29
CA ARG A 134 8.41 -10.08 7.24
C ARG A 134 7.21 -11.01 7.31
N LEU A 135 5.98 -10.48 7.38
CA LEU A 135 4.76 -11.28 7.39
C LEU A 135 4.62 -12.11 6.10
N MET A 136 4.87 -11.50 4.92
CA MET A 136 4.84 -12.21 3.65
C MET A 136 5.89 -13.32 3.57
N ILE A 137 7.11 -13.06 4.00
CA ILE A 137 8.21 -14.04 3.94
C ILE A 137 7.95 -15.22 4.88
N THR A 138 7.40 -14.96 6.08
CA THR A 138 7.27 -16.00 7.12
C THR A 138 5.98 -16.80 7.07
N ARG A 139 4.86 -16.20 6.63
CA ARG A 139 3.53 -16.80 6.83
C ARG A 139 2.63 -16.78 5.60
N GLU A 140 2.60 -15.68 4.85
CA GLU A 140 1.54 -15.44 3.87
C GLU A 140 1.95 -15.70 2.42
N GLY A 141 3.24 -15.76 2.15
CA GLY A 141 3.77 -15.75 0.79
C GLY A 141 3.61 -14.38 0.10
N LEU A 142 4.10 -14.29 -1.13
CA LEU A 142 3.97 -13.10 -1.95
C LEU A 142 2.52 -12.95 -2.43
N GLY A 143 1.79 -12.02 -1.83
CA GLY A 143 0.44 -11.66 -2.28
C GLY A 143 0.43 -10.94 -3.63
N ASP A 144 -0.70 -10.96 -4.33
CA ASP A 144 -0.96 -10.20 -5.55
C ASP A 144 -2.11 -9.20 -5.33
N GLU A 145 -2.06 -8.51 -4.21
CA GLU A 145 -3.13 -7.63 -3.75
C GLU A 145 -2.63 -6.20 -3.51
N LEU A 146 -3.52 -5.23 -3.72
CA LEU A 146 -3.26 -3.81 -3.52
C LEU A 146 -1.96 -3.38 -4.24
N ASN A 147 -0.95 -2.96 -3.47
CA ASN A 147 0.33 -2.46 -3.95
C ASN A 147 1.47 -3.49 -3.86
N THR A 148 1.17 -4.80 -3.78
CA THR A 148 2.18 -5.86 -3.70
C THR A 148 2.23 -6.77 -4.94
N GLY A 149 1.36 -6.53 -5.92
CA GLY A 149 1.24 -7.34 -7.12
C GLY A 149 2.45 -7.28 -8.07
N TRP A 150 2.48 -8.19 -9.05
CA TRP A 150 3.52 -8.24 -10.08
C TRP A 150 3.75 -6.91 -10.81
N PRO A 151 2.71 -6.14 -11.21
CA PRO A 151 2.92 -4.85 -11.85
C PRO A 151 3.72 -3.87 -10.96
N GLU A 152 3.43 -3.84 -9.66
CA GLU A 152 4.14 -2.96 -8.72
C GLU A 152 5.62 -3.37 -8.55
N ARG A 153 5.90 -4.67 -8.56
CA ARG A 153 7.28 -5.19 -8.51
C ARG A 153 8.07 -4.83 -9.78
N ALA A 154 7.45 -4.97 -10.95
CA ALA A 154 8.05 -4.55 -12.21
C ALA A 154 8.33 -3.05 -12.25
N ARG A 155 7.39 -2.21 -11.79
CA ARG A 155 7.57 -0.76 -11.66
C ARG A 155 8.70 -0.40 -10.70
N ALA A 156 8.81 -1.10 -9.56
CA ALA A 156 9.90 -0.92 -8.61
C ALA A 156 11.27 -1.25 -9.22
N LEU A 157 11.36 -2.30 -10.03
CA LEU A 157 12.59 -2.64 -10.75
C LEU A 157 12.96 -1.56 -11.79
N VAL A 158 11.99 -1.09 -12.57
CA VAL A 158 12.20 0.01 -13.53
C VAL A 158 12.66 1.27 -12.81
N ALA A 159 12.03 1.62 -11.68
CA ALA A 159 12.40 2.77 -10.86
C ALA A 159 13.85 2.66 -10.35
N LEU A 160 14.24 1.48 -9.87
CA LEU A 160 15.62 1.24 -9.42
C LEU A 160 16.62 1.39 -10.57
N MET A 161 16.36 0.76 -11.73
CA MET A 161 17.23 0.88 -12.91
C MET A 161 17.33 2.32 -13.41
N LEU A 162 16.22 3.05 -13.42
CA LEU A 162 16.20 4.48 -13.78
C LEU A 162 17.08 5.30 -12.82
N LEU A 163 16.90 5.15 -11.51
CA LEU A 163 17.67 5.89 -10.53
C LEU A 163 19.17 5.56 -10.56
N LEU A 164 19.53 4.32 -10.87
CA LEU A 164 20.94 3.92 -11.06
C LEU A 164 21.51 4.44 -12.38
N SER A 165 20.72 4.55 -13.43
CA SER A 165 21.17 5.06 -14.72
C SER A 165 21.49 6.55 -14.71
N LEU A 166 20.86 7.35 -13.84
CA LEU A 166 21.08 8.80 -13.76
C LEU A 166 22.53 9.15 -13.38
N PRO A 167 23.14 8.66 -12.28
CA PRO A 167 24.54 8.91 -12.01
C PRO A 167 25.46 8.22 -13.03
N ALA A 168 25.09 7.07 -13.57
CA ALA A 168 25.87 6.39 -14.60
C ALA A 168 26.01 7.20 -15.89
N LEU A 169 25.04 8.05 -16.24
CA LEU A 169 25.12 9.00 -17.35
C LEU A 169 26.30 9.98 -17.23
N LEU A 170 26.72 10.32 -16.02
CA LEU A 170 27.87 11.22 -15.80
C LEU A 170 29.19 10.55 -16.16
N ILE A 171 29.27 9.21 -16.06
CA ILE A 171 30.46 8.41 -16.35
C ILE A 171 30.45 7.89 -17.79
N TRP A 172 29.28 7.45 -18.23
CA TRP A 172 29.04 6.87 -19.57
C TRP A 172 27.89 7.59 -20.29
N PRO A 173 28.13 8.77 -20.91
CA PRO A 173 27.07 9.54 -21.58
C PRO A 173 26.32 8.75 -22.69
N GLN A 174 26.98 7.79 -23.31
CA GLN A 174 26.40 6.95 -24.37
C GLN A 174 25.20 6.10 -23.94
N ILE A 175 24.95 5.93 -22.64
CA ILE A 175 23.78 5.18 -22.15
C ILE A 175 22.49 6.02 -22.12
N TRP A 176 22.50 7.29 -22.58
CA TRP A 176 21.32 8.14 -22.59
C TRP A 176 20.07 7.49 -23.23
N PRO A 177 20.15 6.65 -24.30
CA PRO A 177 18.95 6.02 -24.86
C PRO A 177 18.32 5.03 -23.88
N VAL A 178 19.13 4.29 -23.13
CA VAL A 178 18.66 3.36 -22.09
C VAL A 178 17.97 4.14 -20.96
N THR A 179 18.58 5.22 -20.48
CA THR A 179 17.97 6.06 -19.45
C THR A 179 16.65 6.67 -19.92
N LEU A 180 16.58 7.13 -21.18
CA LEU A 180 15.33 7.62 -21.78
C LEU A 180 14.26 6.53 -21.84
N LEU A 181 14.61 5.32 -22.28
CA LEU A 181 13.69 4.17 -22.30
C LEU A 181 13.16 3.83 -20.90
N LEU A 182 14.02 3.84 -19.89
CA LEU A 182 13.63 3.61 -18.49
C LEU A 182 12.70 4.73 -17.96
N ALA A 183 12.97 5.98 -18.33
CA ALA A 183 12.10 7.10 -17.97
C ALA A 183 10.72 6.98 -18.64
N LEU A 184 10.68 6.61 -19.93
CA LEU A 184 9.43 6.35 -20.63
C LEU A 184 8.68 5.16 -20.02
N ALA A 185 9.37 4.07 -19.70
CA ALA A 185 8.78 2.90 -19.04
C ALA A 185 8.23 3.26 -17.65
N ALA A 186 8.92 4.11 -16.88
CA ALA A 186 8.45 4.58 -15.58
C ALA A 186 7.17 5.42 -15.71
N VAL A 187 7.06 6.28 -16.72
CA VAL A 187 5.85 7.09 -16.98
C VAL A 187 4.71 6.21 -17.49
N LEU A 188 4.96 5.41 -18.53
CA LEU A 188 3.94 4.57 -19.16
C LEU A 188 3.44 3.47 -18.22
N GLY A 189 4.34 2.85 -17.48
CA GLY A 189 3.98 1.84 -16.46
C GLY A 189 3.13 2.40 -15.32
N ASN A 190 3.20 3.71 -15.06
CA ASN A 190 2.39 4.40 -14.06
C ASN A 190 1.32 5.32 -14.68
N TRP A 191 0.91 5.07 -15.93
CA TRP A 191 0.01 5.97 -16.65
C TRP A 191 -1.32 6.23 -15.93
N ASP A 192 -1.96 5.19 -15.39
CA ASP A 192 -3.23 5.32 -14.68
C ASP A 192 -3.07 6.12 -13.39
N LEU A 193 -1.97 5.92 -12.66
CA LEU A 193 -1.63 6.70 -11.48
C LEU A 193 -1.33 8.16 -11.85
N ALA A 194 -0.59 8.40 -12.94
CA ALA A 194 -0.31 9.73 -13.46
C ALA A 194 -1.60 10.48 -13.83
N ARG A 195 -2.49 9.81 -14.57
CA ARG A 195 -3.79 10.33 -14.95
C ARG A 195 -4.67 10.63 -13.74
N PHE A 196 -4.65 9.77 -12.73
CA PHE A 196 -5.35 9.97 -11.48
C PHE A 196 -4.83 11.24 -10.76
N PHE A 197 -3.52 11.39 -10.60
CA PHE A 197 -2.94 12.59 -9.99
C PHE A 197 -3.19 13.86 -10.80
N TYR A 198 -3.14 13.76 -12.13
CA TYR A 198 -3.46 14.89 -13.02
C TYR A 198 -4.91 15.39 -12.81
N ARG A 199 -5.87 14.48 -12.73
CA ARG A 199 -7.27 14.81 -12.47
C ARG A 199 -7.51 15.46 -11.11
N ASN A 200 -6.72 15.11 -10.11
CA ASN A 200 -6.86 15.60 -8.74
C ASN A 200 -6.02 16.84 -8.43
N GLY A 201 -5.04 17.23 -9.25
CA GLY A 201 -4.16 18.35 -8.91
C GLY A 201 -3.43 18.99 -10.09
N GLY A 202 -3.74 18.61 -11.34
CA GLY A 202 -3.12 19.14 -12.54
C GLY A 202 -1.71 18.62 -12.82
N LEU A 203 -1.07 19.16 -13.87
CA LEU A 203 0.18 18.63 -14.41
C LEU A 203 1.34 18.70 -13.42
N ALA A 204 1.52 19.83 -12.74
CA ALA A 204 2.63 20.00 -11.80
C ALA A 204 2.52 19.03 -10.61
N PHE A 205 1.29 18.82 -10.11
CA PHE A 205 1.02 17.85 -9.05
C PHE A 205 1.31 16.42 -9.50
N ALA A 206 0.86 16.04 -10.69
CA ALA A 206 1.11 14.70 -11.24
C ALA A 206 2.60 14.43 -11.45
N ALA A 207 3.31 15.38 -12.07
CA ALA A 207 4.75 15.24 -12.32
C ALA A 207 5.56 15.08 -11.01
N GLY A 208 5.34 15.95 -10.02
CA GLY A 208 6.01 15.87 -8.73
C GLY A 208 5.65 14.58 -7.98
N SER A 209 4.38 14.16 -8.04
CA SER A 209 3.91 12.92 -7.41
C SER A 209 4.56 11.68 -8.03
N LEU A 210 4.67 11.63 -9.37
CA LEU A 210 5.35 10.53 -10.06
C LEU A 210 6.85 10.48 -9.77
N LEU A 211 7.52 11.61 -9.74
CA LEU A 211 8.95 11.67 -9.41
C LEU A 211 9.20 11.11 -8.00
N TYR A 212 8.42 11.58 -7.00
CA TYR A 212 8.54 11.05 -5.65
C TYR A 212 8.15 9.56 -5.57
N HIS A 213 7.19 9.14 -6.37
CA HIS A 213 6.73 7.75 -6.38
C HIS A 213 7.81 6.77 -6.85
N GLN A 214 8.74 7.20 -7.73
CA GLN A 214 9.89 6.37 -8.08
C GLN A 214 10.80 6.13 -6.85
N LEU A 215 11.02 7.14 -6.02
CA LEU A 215 11.76 6.98 -4.75
C LEU A 215 11.02 6.05 -3.78
N TYR A 216 9.68 6.18 -3.70
CA TYR A 216 8.84 5.29 -2.90
C TYR A 216 9.02 3.82 -3.31
N TYR A 217 9.00 3.52 -4.59
CA TYR A 217 9.25 2.16 -5.09
C TYR A 217 10.62 1.63 -4.64
N VAL A 218 11.67 2.43 -4.79
CA VAL A 218 13.03 1.98 -4.49
C VAL A 218 13.19 1.69 -2.99
N TYR A 219 12.82 2.63 -2.10
CA TYR A 219 13.00 2.36 -0.67
C TYR A 219 12.07 1.25 -0.16
N SER A 220 10.85 1.11 -0.68
CA SER A 220 9.94 0.04 -0.28
C SER A 220 10.44 -1.33 -0.73
N ALA A 221 10.93 -1.45 -1.98
CA ALA A 221 11.51 -2.68 -2.49
C ALA A 221 12.81 -3.04 -1.76
N SER A 222 13.66 -2.05 -1.45
CA SER A 222 14.90 -2.26 -0.69
C SER A 222 14.64 -2.85 0.70
N VAL A 223 13.55 -2.46 1.36
CA VAL A 223 13.15 -3.05 2.64
C VAL A 223 12.80 -4.53 2.47
N TYR A 224 12.09 -4.90 1.40
CA TYR A 224 11.77 -6.30 1.13
C TYR A 224 13.04 -7.14 0.88
N VAL A 225 13.97 -6.63 0.06
CA VAL A 225 15.28 -7.28 -0.19
C VAL A 225 16.08 -7.42 1.12
N TRP A 226 16.07 -6.38 1.97
CA TRP A 226 16.68 -6.44 3.30
C TRP A 226 16.06 -7.55 4.16
N CYS A 227 14.74 -7.71 4.17
CA CYS A 227 14.08 -8.78 4.91
C CYS A 227 14.47 -10.16 4.38
N LEU A 228 14.58 -10.35 3.05
CA LEU A 228 15.08 -11.61 2.48
C LEU A 228 16.50 -11.91 2.97
N PHE A 229 17.38 -10.93 2.99
CA PHE A 229 18.72 -11.06 3.52
C PHE A 229 18.73 -11.40 5.02
N GLU A 230 17.91 -10.73 5.85
CA GLU A 230 17.76 -11.05 7.29
C GLU A 230 17.36 -12.52 7.50
N PHE A 231 16.40 -13.02 6.70
CA PHE A 231 15.88 -14.37 6.84
C PHE A 231 16.85 -15.43 6.33
N HIS A 232 17.32 -15.29 5.10
CA HIS A 232 18.06 -16.34 4.41
C HIS A 232 19.56 -16.34 4.73
N VAL A 233 20.14 -15.16 5.03
CA VAL A 233 21.58 -15.02 5.27
C VAL A 233 21.90 -14.89 6.77
N LEU A 234 21.12 -14.07 7.51
CA LEU A 234 21.39 -13.85 8.93
C LEU A 234 20.64 -14.81 9.84
N GLY A 235 19.80 -15.72 9.32
CA GLY A 235 19.04 -16.71 10.08
C GLY A 235 18.05 -16.12 11.11
N ARG A 236 17.57 -14.88 10.87
CA ARG A 236 16.72 -14.14 11.80
C ARG A 236 15.23 -14.33 11.48
N SER A 237 14.75 -15.56 11.59
CA SER A 237 13.37 -15.94 11.24
C SER A 237 12.29 -15.53 12.25
N ASP A 238 12.67 -15.13 13.47
CA ASP A 238 11.79 -14.88 14.62
C ASP A 238 11.39 -13.39 14.81
N ARG A 239 11.84 -12.49 13.96
CA ARG A 239 11.64 -11.05 14.14
C ARG A 239 10.35 -10.51 13.51
N LEU A 240 9.19 -11.08 13.86
CA LEU A 240 7.89 -10.46 13.51
C LEU A 240 7.56 -9.23 14.36
N HIS A 241 8.14 -9.11 15.57
CA HIS A 241 7.80 -8.02 16.48
C HIS A 241 8.19 -6.64 15.95
N VAL A 242 7.20 -5.76 15.85
CA VAL A 242 7.37 -4.33 15.57
C VAL A 242 7.63 -3.63 16.90
N ARG A 243 8.90 -3.38 17.22
CA ARG A 243 9.30 -2.60 18.40
C ARG A 243 9.00 -1.11 18.25
#